data_de6313ba1f07bcbffabe55937d23a5da
#
_entry.id   de6313ba1f07bcbffabe55937d23a5da
#
_cell.length_a   1.000
_cell.length_b   1.000
_cell.length_c   1.000
_cell.angle_alpha   90.00
_cell.angle_beta   90.00
_cell.angle_gamma   90.00
#
_symmetry.space_group_name_H-M   'P 1'
#
loop_
_entity.id
_entity.type
_entity.pdbx_description
1 polymer ?
#
loop_
_entity_poly.entity_id
_entity_poly.type
_entity_poly.pdbx_seq_one_letter_code
_entity_poly.pdbx_strand_id
1 'polypeptide(L)'
;MRWKEFSLNRKDGHPAPEQLCVVRRLCEGKAEYVVGQLVRDPRDKSSAKLWWQDGRSCWKENPARWRNRYTEILWAAIDPPEEVRD
;
A
#
# COMPACT_ATOMS: atom_id res chain seq x y z
N MET A 1 1.63 -2.00 -16.14
CA MET A 1 1.31 -1.98 -14.71
C MET A 1 -0.18 -2.21 -14.54
N ARG A 2 -0.51 -3.18 -13.73
CA ARG A 2 -1.92 -3.51 -13.47
C ARG A 2 -2.41 -2.86 -12.21
N TRP A 3 -3.39 -1.99 -12.33
CA TRP A 3 -4.01 -1.37 -11.16
C TRP A 3 -5.14 -2.25 -10.64
N LYS A 4 -5.17 -2.40 -9.32
CA LYS A 4 -6.20 -3.15 -8.62
C LYS A 4 -6.85 -2.25 -7.58
N GLU A 5 -8.12 -2.49 -7.31
CA GLU A 5 -8.79 -1.77 -6.24
C GLU A 5 -8.23 -2.20 -4.88
N PHE A 6 -7.88 -1.23 -4.06
CA PHE A 6 -7.31 -1.49 -2.73
C PHE A 6 -8.41 -1.86 -1.74
N SER A 7 -8.24 -3.00 -1.08
CA SER A 7 -9.16 -3.43 -0.03
C SER A 7 -8.42 -4.31 0.97
N LEU A 8 -8.48 -3.94 2.24
CA LEU A 8 -7.87 -4.75 3.31
C LEU A 8 -8.71 -5.96 3.66
N ASN A 9 -9.99 -5.96 3.26
CA ASN A 9 -10.92 -7.04 3.60
C ASN A 9 -10.84 -8.24 2.66
N ARG A 10 -10.18 -8.08 1.52
CA ARG A 10 -10.04 -9.16 0.55
C ARG A 10 -8.59 -9.60 0.49
N LYS A 11 -8.41 -10.91 0.37
CA LYS A 11 -7.08 -11.52 0.37
C LYS A 11 -6.18 -11.00 -0.76
N ASP A 12 -6.76 -10.75 -1.91
CA ASP A 12 -6.05 -10.24 -3.08
C ASP A 12 -6.29 -8.74 -3.32
N GLY A 13 -6.91 -8.05 -2.37
CA GLY A 13 -7.22 -6.64 -2.48
C GLY A 13 -6.11 -5.72 -2.02
N HIS A 14 -4.98 -6.26 -1.57
CA HIS A 14 -3.84 -5.48 -1.12
C HIS A 14 -2.55 -6.24 -1.39
N PRO A 15 -1.40 -5.54 -1.44
CA PRO A 15 -0.12 -6.23 -1.62
C PRO A 15 0.25 -7.06 -0.40
N ALA A 16 1.11 -8.03 -0.61
CA ALA A 16 1.69 -8.80 0.49
C ALA A 16 2.52 -7.88 1.39
N PRO A 17 2.67 -8.20 2.68
CA PRO A 17 3.54 -7.42 3.55
C PRO A 17 4.95 -7.32 2.96
N GLU A 18 5.53 -6.13 3.06
CA GLU A 18 6.88 -5.83 2.57
C GLU A 18 7.05 -5.85 1.05
N GLN A 19 5.97 -6.04 0.31
CA GLN A 19 6.03 -5.93 -1.14
C GLN A 19 5.97 -4.47 -1.56
N LEU A 20 6.95 -4.01 -2.32
CA LEU A 20 6.97 -2.65 -2.83
C LEU A 20 5.85 -2.45 -3.84
N CYS A 21 5.13 -1.36 -3.68
CA CYS A 21 4.01 -1.06 -4.56
C CYS A 21 3.81 0.45 -4.69
N VAL A 22 3.01 0.83 -5.68
CA VAL A 22 2.56 2.20 -5.83
C VAL A 22 1.06 2.23 -5.56
N VAL A 23 0.63 3.24 -4.81
CA VAL A 23 -0.78 3.47 -4.49
C VAL A 23 -1.21 4.79 -5.13
N ARG A 24 -2.33 4.75 -5.84
CA ARG A 24 -2.97 5.94 -6.40
C ARG A 24 -4.19 6.24 -5.55
N ARG A 25 -4.19 7.40 -4.92
CA ARG A 25 -5.29 7.82 -4.04
C ARG A 25 -5.97 9.05 -4.63
N LEU A 26 -7.27 9.01 -4.76
CA LEU A 26 -8.05 10.10 -5.33
C LEU A 26 -8.77 10.87 -4.22
N CYS A 27 -8.49 12.16 -4.12
CA CYS A 27 -9.11 13.03 -3.13
C CYS A 27 -9.54 14.31 -3.83
N GLU A 28 -10.85 14.59 -3.79
CA GLU A 28 -11.44 15.79 -4.38
C GLU A 28 -11.02 16.01 -5.85
N GLY A 29 -11.02 14.92 -6.62
CA GLY A 29 -10.66 14.98 -8.03
C GLY A 29 -9.19 15.04 -8.33
N LYS A 30 -8.34 15.03 -7.31
CA LYS A 30 -6.89 15.05 -7.48
C LYS A 30 -6.29 13.69 -7.14
N ALA A 31 -5.47 13.16 -8.03
CA ALA A 31 -4.79 11.89 -7.81
C ALA A 31 -3.42 12.12 -7.17
N GLU A 32 -3.13 11.32 -6.16
CA GLU A 32 -1.85 11.31 -5.48
C GLU A 32 -1.23 9.94 -5.65
N TYR A 33 0.05 9.88 -6.04
CA TYR A 33 0.78 8.63 -6.21
C TYR A 33 1.83 8.51 -5.13
N VAL A 34 1.79 7.40 -4.39
CA VAL A 34 2.70 7.16 -3.29
C VAL A 34 3.32 5.79 -3.44
N VAL A 35 4.65 5.72 -3.35
CA VAL A 35 5.38 4.45 -3.39
C VAL A 35 5.71 4.04 -1.97
N GLY A 36 5.47 2.79 -1.64
CA GLY A 36 5.75 2.27 -0.32
C GLY A 36 5.38 0.81 -0.19
N GLN A 37 5.11 0.39 1.03
CA GLN A 37 4.78 -1.00 1.32
C GLN A 37 3.90 -1.12 2.55
N LEU A 38 3.18 -2.24 2.64
CA LEU A 38 2.47 -2.57 3.87
C LEU A 38 3.42 -3.32 4.78
N VAL A 39 3.43 -2.95 6.05
CA VAL A 39 4.32 -3.56 7.05
C VAL A 39 3.52 -3.92 8.29
N ARG A 40 4.02 -4.91 9.02
CA ARG A 40 3.48 -5.25 10.33
C ARG A 40 4.25 -4.47 11.38
N ASP A 41 3.53 -3.87 12.31
CA ASP A 41 4.17 -3.16 13.41
C ASP A 41 4.61 -4.19 14.46
N PRO A 42 5.90 -4.29 14.75
CA PRO A 42 6.39 -5.23 15.79
C PRO A 42 5.84 -4.91 17.17
N ARG A 43 5.35 -3.71 17.38
CA ARG A 43 4.73 -3.32 18.66
C ARG A 43 3.29 -3.81 18.78
N ASP A 44 2.68 -4.19 17.67
CA ASP A 44 1.30 -4.66 17.63
C ASP A 44 1.29 -6.17 17.78
N LYS A 45 1.00 -6.64 18.97
CA LYS A 45 0.99 -8.06 19.28
C LYS A 45 -0.12 -8.83 18.60
N SER A 46 -1.14 -8.14 18.10
CA SER A 46 -2.23 -8.81 17.39
C SER A 46 -1.79 -9.34 16.04
N SER A 47 -0.69 -8.87 15.52
CA SER A 47 -0.03 -9.31 14.28
C SER A 47 -0.88 -9.29 13.01
N ALA A 48 -2.16 -8.97 13.12
CA ALA A 48 -3.06 -8.95 11.97
C ALA A 48 -3.13 -7.59 11.29
N LYS A 49 -2.73 -6.53 11.97
CA LYS A 49 -2.87 -5.18 11.47
C LYS A 49 -1.69 -4.80 10.58
N LEU A 50 -2.01 -4.33 9.38
CA LEU A 50 -1.01 -3.84 8.45
C LEU A 50 -0.99 -2.31 8.47
N TRP A 51 0.21 -1.76 8.38
CA TRP A 51 0.44 -0.33 8.32
C TRP A 51 1.06 0.02 6.97
N TRP A 52 0.70 1.16 6.44
CA TRP A 52 1.34 1.69 5.24
C TRP A 52 2.59 2.45 5.62
N GLN A 53 3.70 2.08 5.03
CA GLN A 53 4.96 2.78 5.22
C GLN A 53 5.38 3.44 3.90
N ASP A 54 5.46 4.77 3.90
CA ASP A 54 5.89 5.54 2.75
C ASP A 54 7.38 5.27 2.49
N GLY A 55 7.74 5.03 1.23
CA GLY A 55 9.12 4.77 0.85
C GLY A 55 10.07 5.94 1.04
N ARG A 56 9.54 7.16 1.23
CA ARG A 56 10.35 8.37 1.43
C ARG A 56 10.64 8.69 2.88
N SER A 57 9.91 8.09 3.79
CA SER A 57 10.03 8.39 5.20
C SER A 57 9.76 7.16 6.03
N CYS A 58 10.06 7.23 7.32
CA CYS A 58 9.71 6.17 8.26
C CYS A 58 8.28 6.31 8.77
N TRP A 59 7.51 7.23 8.21
CA TRP A 59 6.15 7.50 8.64
C TRP A 59 5.24 6.34 8.28
N LYS A 60 4.42 5.92 9.24
CA LYS A 60 3.45 4.86 9.05
C LYS A 60 2.05 5.41 9.17
N GLU A 61 1.18 5.00 8.26
CA GLU A 61 -0.22 5.38 8.25
C GLU A 61 -1.09 4.14 8.42
N ASN A 62 -2.27 4.33 8.99
CA ASN A 62 -3.27 3.28 9.08
C ASN A 62 -4.11 3.28 7.80
N PRO A 63 -3.92 2.33 6.87
CA PRO A 63 -4.64 2.36 5.61
C PRO A 63 -6.13 2.10 5.74
N ALA A 64 -6.59 1.56 6.87
CA ALA A 64 -8.01 1.39 7.11
C ALA A 64 -8.75 2.73 7.17
N ARG A 65 -8.05 3.81 7.46
CA ARG A 65 -8.65 5.15 7.52
C ARG A 65 -8.71 5.85 6.17
N TRP A 66 -8.09 5.29 5.15
CA TRP A 66 -8.06 5.91 3.84
C TRP A 66 -9.45 6.09 3.24
N ARG A 67 -10.39 5.21 3.55
CA ARG A 67 -11.76 5.31 3.04
C ARG A 67 -12.49 6.57 3.49
N ASN A 68 -12.07 7.15 4.60
CA ASN A 68 -12.68 8.37 5.11
C ASN A 68 -12.16 9.61 4.38
N ARG A 69 -11.06 9.48 3.66
CA ARG A 69 -10.38 10.61 3.03
C ARG A 69 -10.36 10.53 1.52
N TYR A 70 -10.25 9.33 0.97
CA TYR A 70 -10.08 9.11 -0.46
C TYR A 70 -11.30 8.44 -1.05
N THR A 71 -11.74 8.93 -2.22
CA THR A 71 -12.90 8.37 -2.92
C THR A 71 -12.56 7.12 -3.72
N GLU A 72 -11.30 6.99 -4.13
CA GLU A 72 -10.82 5.82 -4.84
C GLU A 72 -9.38 5.55 -4.46
N ILE A 73 -9.06 4.28 -4.23
CA ILE A 73 -7.70 3.86 -3.91
C ILE A 73 -7.37 2.65 -4.77
N LEU A 74 -6.35 2.81 -5.62
CA LEU A 74 -5.85 1.73 -6.47
C LEU A 74 -4.40 1.46 -6.11
N TRP A 75 -3.95 0.23 -6.35
CA TRP A 75 -2.58 -0.14 -6.11
C TRP A 75 -2.04 -1.02 -7.22
N ALA A 76 -0.74 -1.02 -7.39
CA ALA A 76 -0.05 -1.89 -8.34
C ALA A 76 1.29 -2.30 -7.76
N ALA A 77 1.61 -3.58 -7.91
CA ALA A 77 2.89 -4.09 -7.43
C ALA A 77 4.03 -3.59 -8.32
N ILE A 78 5.16 -3.31 -7.70
CA ILE A 78 6.39 -2.97 -8.42
C ILE A 78 7.29 -4.19 -8.35
N ASP A 79 7.53 -4.80 -9.50
CA ASP A 79 8.39 -5.97 -9.57
C ASP A 79 9.86 -5.57 -9.54
N PRO A 80 10.71 -6.36 -8.88
CA PRO A 80 12.14 -6.08 -8.92
C PRO A 80 12.68 -6.19 -10.35
N PRO A 81 13.76 -5.47 -10.66
CA PRO A 81 14.36 -5.54 -12.00
C PRO A 81 14.80 -6.94 -12.36
N GLU A 82 14.52 -7.35 -13.59
CA GLU A 82 14.82 -8.69 -14.06
C GLU A 82 16.31 -8.96 -14.14
N GLU A 83 17.08 -7.96 -14.44
CA GLU A 83 18.53 -8.09 -14.61
C GLU A 83 19.25 -8.51 -13.33
N VAL A 84 18.58 -8.44 -12.22
CA VAL A 84 19.16 -8.84 -10.94
C VAL A 84 19.26 -10.36 -10.80
N ARG A 85 18.75 -11.09 -11.73
CA ARG A 85 18.68 -12.54 -11.65
C ARG A 85 19.95 -13.30 -12.03
N ASP A 86 20.94 -12.64 -12.37
CA ASP A 86 22.17 -13.32 -12.81
C ASP A 86 22.77 -14.25 -11.76
#